data_e4e076516e7dbd0e7d6e0337a40e65db
#
_entry.id   e4e076516e7dbd0e7d6e0337a40e65db
#
_cell.length_a   1.000
_cell.length_b   1.000
_cell.length_c   1.000
_cell.angle_alpha   90.00
_cell.angle_beta   90.00
_cell.angle_gamma   90.00
#
_symmetry.space_group_name_H-M   'P 1'
#
loop_
_entity.id
_entity.type
_entity.pdbx_description
1 polymer ?
#
loop_
_entity_poly.entity_id
_entity_poly.type
_entity_poly.pdbx_seq_one_letter_code
_entity_poly.pdbx_strand_id
1 'polypeptide(L)'
;MHFTLLNEKDFFNPYYRKKQIMQNEFDIFNKALMQYLERLESSQSENEDYLVANALSPFLTMLNFKTHIKTKQKGKSEIDLSISKDEFSKDLEVLIEAKKPNSKEFITHTKVNSKALHETILYYFRNREYSFSLKFIIITDFYKFYIFKISEFEELFYKNPSFKKLFEEFCNPNSLFKGNTEEFYKEVAKLIENSKENL
;
A
#
# COMPACT_ATOMS: atom_id res chain seq x y z
N MET A 1 -2.19 -17.89 -5.07
CA MET A 1 -2.90 -16.60 -5.22
C MET A 1 -2.40 -15.88 -6.46
N HIS A 2 -3.24 -15.21 -7.23
CA HIS A 2 -2.88 -14.43 -8.42
C HIS A 2 -3.79 -13.20 -8.52
N PHE A 3 -3.40 -12.21 -9.35
CA PHE A 3 -4.19 -11.00 -9.54
C PHE A 3 -5.26 -11.17 -10.60
N THR A 4 -6.41 -10.54 -10.34
CA THR A 4 -7.39 -10.21 -11.36
C THR A 4 -7.42 -8.69 -11.54
N LEU A 5 -6.95 -8.21 -12.69
CA LEU A 5 -7.02 -6.79 -13.01
C LEU A 5 -8.47 -6.40 -13.28
N LEU A 6 -8.95 -5.46 -12.48
CA LEU A 6 -10.24 -4.83 -12.75
C LEU A 6 -10.08 -3.80 -13.87
N ASN A 7 -11.05 -3.72 -14.75
CA ASN A 7 -11.12 -2.63 -15.72
C ASN A 7 -11.59 -1.35 -15.02
N GLU A 8 -11.35 -0.20 -15.64
CA GLU A 8 -11.72 1.12 -15.08
C GLU A 8 -13.21 1.21 -14.72
N LYS A 9 -14.08 0.56 -15.49
CA LYS A 9 -15.54 0.61 -15.26
C LYS A 9 -15.95 -0.06 -13.96
N ASP A 10 -15.21 -1.07 -13.54
CA ASP A 10 -15.51 -1.85 -12.33
C ASP A 10 -14.80 -1.27 -11.10
N PHE A 11 -13.69 -0.54 -11.32
CA PHE A 11 -12.91 0.06 -10.26
C PHE A 11 -13.44 1.44 -9.84
N PHE A 12 -13.68 2.34 -10.79
CA PHE A 12 -14.09 3.70 -10.48
C PHE A 12 -15.58 3.83 -10.18
N ASN A 13 -15.89 4.66 -9.17
CA ASN A 13 -17.26 5.07 -8.91
C ASN A 13 -17.86 5.72 -10.18
N PRO A 14 -19.06 5.28 -10.65
CA PRO A 14 -19.70 5.80 -11.86
C PRO A 14 -19.87 7.32 -11.90
N TYR A 15 -20.04 7.96 -10.75
CA TYR A 15 -20.14 9.42 -10.65
C TYR A 15 -18.84 10.10 -11.08
N TYR A 16 -17.71 9.67 -10.52
CA TYR A 16 -16.40 10.27 -10.86
C TYR A 16 -15.97 9.96 -12.29
N ARG A 17 -16.30 8.76 -12.80
CA ARG A 17 -16.01 8.38 -14.17
C ARG A 17 -16.68 9.27 -15.21
N LYS A 18 -17.87 9.83 -14.88
CA LYS A 18 -18.64 10.73 -15.77
C LYS A 18 -18.31 12.19 -15.52
N LYS A 19 -17.54 12.52 -14.48
CA LYS A 19 -17.15 13.90 -14.19
C LYS A 19 -16.27 14.43 -15.32
N GLN A 20 -16.65 15.58 -15.89
CA GLN A 20 -15.78 16.28 -16.81
C GLN A 20 -14.59 16.85 -16.04
N ILE A 21 -13.39 16.56 -16.51
CA ILE A 21 -12.16 17.12 -15.97
C ILE A 21 -12.04 18.55 -16.49
N MET A 22 -11.87 19.50 -15.60
CA MET A 22 -11.64 20.90 -15.95
C MET A 22 -10.20 21.10 -16.41
N GLN A 23 -9.97 22.05 -17.33
CA GLN A 23 -8.63 22.30 -17.90
C GLN A 23 -7.60 22.61 -16.80
N ASN A 24 -7.97 23.40 -15.81
CA ASN A 24 -7.07 23.71 -14.68
C ASN A 24 -6.71 22.47 -13.84
N GLU A 25 -7.63 21.53 -13.63
CA GLU A 25 -7.37 20.26 -12.94
C GLU A 25 -6.36 19.42 -13.74
N PHE A 26 -6.54 19.37 -15.05
CA PHE A 26 -5.61 18.70 -15.95
C PHE A 26 -4.21 19.34 -15.95
N ASP A 27 -4.13 20.67 -15.98
CA ASP A 27 -2.85 21.39 -15.99
C ASP A 27 -2.08 21.19 -14.69
N ILE A 28 -2.77 21.16 -13.54
CA ILE A 28 -2.17 20.85 -12.23
C ILE A 28 -1.61 19.43 -12.24
N PHE A 29 -2.40 18.47 -12.69
CA PHE A 29 -1.97 17.06 -12.76
C PHE A 29 -0.75 16.91 -13.70
N ASN A 30 -0.80 17.50 -14.87
CA ASN A 30 0.30 17.42 -15.85
C ASN A 30 1.59 18.01 -15.29
N LYS A 31 1.51 19.18 -14.66
CA LYS A 31 2.66 19.81 -13.99
C LYS A 31 3.23 18.93 -12.89
N ALA A 32 2.35 18.38 -12.05
CA ALA A 32 2.76 17.50 -10.95
C ALA A 32 3.44 16.23 -11.48
N LEU A 33 2.88 15.61 -12.53
CA LEU A 33 3.43 14.41 -13.14
C LEU A 33 4.80 14.67 -13.79
N MET A 34 4.96 15.77 -14.52
CA MET A 34 6.25 16.12 -15.14
C MET A 34 7.33 16.30 -14.08
N GLN A 35 7.06 17.03 -13.00
CA GLN A 35 8.01 17.20 -11.90
C GLN A 35 8.32 15.89 -11.18
N TYR A 36 7.33 15.02 -11.04
CA TYR A 36 7.53 13.69 -10.46
C TYR A 36 8.50 12.86 -11.29
N LEU A 37 8.29 12.80 -12.61
CA LEU A 37 9.15 12.04 -13.52
C LEU A 37 10.58 12.59 -13.56
N GLU A 38 10.75 13.92 -13.63
CA GLU A 38 12.07 14.58 -13.56
C GLU A 38 12.84 14.22 -12.28
N ARG A 39 12.14 14.19 -11.14
CA ARG A 39 12.76 13.79 -9.87
C ARG A 39 13.15 12.32 -9.84
N LEU A 40 12.32 11.42 -10.40
CA LEU A 40 12.67 10.01 -10.50
C LEU A 40 13.89 9.80 -11.40
N GLU A 41 13.94 10.47 -12.54
CA GLU A 41 15.07 10.37 -13.48
C GLU A 41 16.38 10.88 -12.90
N SER A 42 16.33 12.00 -12.15
CA SER A 42 17.51 12.57 -11.49
C SER A 42 17.97 11.78 -10.26
N SER A 43 17.16 10.87 -9.73
CA SER A 43 17.39 10.18 -8.45
C SER A 43 17.43 8.64 -8.59
N GLN A 44 17.78 8.10 -9.76
CA GLN A 44 17.76 6.65 -10.03
C GLN A 44 18.66 5.83 -9.10
N SER A 45 19.75 6.42 -8.59
CA SER A 45 20.69 5.76 -7.68
C SER A 45 20.26 5.79 -6.21
N GLU A 46 19.26 6.62 -5.89
CA GLU A 46 18.83 6.84 -4.52
C GLU A 46 18.05 5.65 -3.94
N ASN A 47 17.94 5.62 -2.62
CA ASN A 47 17.20 4.59 -1.91
C ASN A 47 15.69 4.88 -1.93
N GLU A 48 14.93 3.90 -1.49
CA GLU A 48 13.47 3.91 -1.43
C GLU A 48 12.93 5.08 -0.60
N ASP A 49 13.49 5.30 0.58
CA ASP A 49 13.09 6.38 1.49
C ASP A 49 13.27 7.76 0.86
N TYR A 50 14.38 7.95 0.15
CA TYR A 50 14.64 9.19 -0.58
C TYR A 50 13.59 9.44 -1.66
N LEU A 51 13.27 8.41 -2.46
CA LEU A 51 12.28 8.51 -3.54
C LEU A 51 10.88 8.77 -2.99
N VAL A 52 10.51 8.15 -1.87
CA VAL A 52 9.25 8.45 -1.17
C VAL A 52 9.20 9.92 -0.74
N ALA A 53 10.25 10.41 -0.10
CA ALA A 53 10.27 11.76 0.46
C ALA A 53 10.38 12.86 -0.60
N ASN A 54 11.15 12.62 -1.68
CA ASN A 54 11.50 13.67 -2.63
C ASN A 54 10.76 13.60 -3.97
N ALA A 55 10.13 12.45 -4.29
CA ALA A 55 9.34 12.31 -5.51
C ALA A 55 7.86 12.02 -5.21
N LEU A 56 7.55 10.88 -4.55
CA LEU A 56 6.18 10.41 -4.41
C LEU A 56 5.31 11.31 -3.51
N SER A 57 5.80 11.65 -2.31
CA SER A 57 5.04 12.50 -1.39
C SER A 57 4.80 13.91 -1.94
N PRO A 58 5.79 14.62 -2.54
CA PRO A 58 5.56 15.89 -3.19
C PRO A 58 4.56 15.81 -4.37
N PHE A 59 4.62 14.75 -5.18
CA PHE A 59 3.67 14.52 -6.25
C PHE A 59 2.22 14.46 -5.73
N LEU A 60 1.98 13.63 -4.73
CA LEU A 60 0.65 13.49 -4.13
C LEU A 60 0.20 14.78 -3.42
N THR A 61 1.13 15.50 -2.78
CA THR A 61 0.83 16.79 -2.14
C THR A 61 0.43 17.84 -3.16
N MET A 62 1.06 17.90 -4.32
CA MET A 62 0.65 18.79 -5.43
C MET A 62 -0.76 18.47 -5.95
N LEU A 63 -1.20 17.21 -5.81
CA LEU A 63 -2.56 16.78 -6.11
C LEU A 63 -3.53 16.97 -4.92
N ASN A 64 -3.10 17.73 -3.91
CA ASN A 64 -3.88 18.08 -2.71
C ASN A 64 -4.18 16.90 -1.77
N PHE A 65 -3.42 15.81 -1.83
CA PHE A 65 -3.48 14.76 -0.81
C PHE A 65 -2.67 15.14 0.43
N LYS A 66 -3.14 14.75 1.60
CA LYS A 66 -2.46 14.96 2.89
C LYS A 66 -1.59 13.74 3.20
N THR A 67 -0.32 13.85 2.89
CA THR A 67 0.64 12.76 2.98
C THR A 67 1.44 12.78 4.29
N HIS A 68 1.73 11.59 4.84
CA HIS A 68 2.57 11.39 6.01
C HIS A 68 3.61 10.33 5.70
N ILE A 69 4.89 10.71 5.77
CA ILE A 69 6.03 9.82 5.52
C ILE A 69 6.38 9.10 6.81
N LYS A 70 6.78 7.82 6.72
CA LYS A 70 7.21 7.00 7.86
C LYS A 70 6.20 6.99 9.00
N THR A 71 4.95 6.68 8.67
CA THR A 71 3.89 6.61 9.67
C THR A 71 4.13 5.44 10.61
N LYS A 72 4.40 5.76 11.87
CA LYS A 72 4.64 4.76 12.91
C LYS A 72 3.37 3.99 13.23
N GLN A 73 3.50 2.67 13.32
CA GLN A 73 2.47 1.78 13.82
C GLN A 73 2.88 1.17 15.17
N LYS A 74 1.96 0.46 15.81
CA LYS A 74 2.25 -0.33 17.01
C LYS A 74 3.37 -1.33 16.70
N GLY A 75 4.48 -1.25 17.41
CA GLY A 75 5.69 -2.03 17.17
C GLY A 75 6.78 -1.22 16.47
N LYS A 76 7.67 -1.90 15.74
CA LYS A 76 8.84 -1.27 15.08
C LYS A 76 8.62 -0.99 13.59
N SER A 77 7.47 -1.39 13.02
CA SER A 77 7.22 -1.16 11.59
C SER A 77 6.69 0.23 11.31
N GLU A 78 7.08 0.77 10.19
CA GLU A 78 6.65 2.07 9.68
C GLU A 78 6.07 1.86 8.28
N ILE A 79 4.96 2.53 7.99
CA ILE A 79 4.39 2.61 6.65
C ILE A 79 5.19 3.65 5.88
N ASP A 80 5.65 3.35 4.68
CA ASP A 80 6.49 4.26 3.90
C ASP A 80 5.80 5.60 3.64
N LEU A 81 4.54 5.55 3.20
CA LEU A 81 3.72 6.72 2.97
C LEU A 81 2.26 6.42 3.27
N SER A 82 1.57 7.36 3.88
CA SER A 82 0.14 7.24 4.09
C SER A 82 -0.59 8.54 3.73
N ILE A 83 -1.88 8.43 3.45
CA ILE A 83 -2.76 9.57 3.18
C ILE A 83 -3.86 9.58 4.22
N SER A 84 -4.09 10.73 4.84
CA SER A 84 -5.21 11.00 5.74
C SER A 84 -6.24 11.93 5.11
N LYS A 85 -7.40 12.02 5.74
CA LYS A 85 -8.47 12.92 5.31
C LYS A 85 -8.04 14.39 5.40
N ASP A 86 -7.35 14.74 6.46
CA ASP A 86 -6.83 16.08 6.73
C ASP A 86 -5.51 16.00 7.52
N GLU A 87 -4.85 17.13 7.73
CA GLU A 87 -3.53 17.22 8.37
C GLU A 87 -3.54 16.81 9.85
N PHE A 88 -4.68 16.87 10.51
CA PHE A 88 -4.82 16.60 11.94
C PHE A 88 -5.40 15.21 12.22
N SER A 89 -5.93 14.55 11.21
CA SER A 89 -6.52 13.23 11.36
C SER A 89 -5.44 12.17 11.57
N LYS A 90 -5.62 11.35 12.60
CA LYS A 90 -4.84 10.13 12.82
C LYS A 90 -5.36 8.95 11.99
N ASP A 91 -6.56 9.10 11.41
CA ASP A 91 -7.19 8.06 10.62
C ASP A 91 -6.64 8.07 9.20
N LEU A 92 -5.99 6.99 8.83
CA LEU A 92 -5.44 6.80 7.49
C LEU A 92 -6.55 6.36 6.53
N GLU A 93 -6.61 6.99 5.37
CA GLU A 93 -7.50 6.58 4.28
C GLU A 93 -6.79 5.71 3.23
N VAL A 94 -5.49 5.94 3.02
CA VAL A 94 -4.67 5.15 2.09
C VAL A 94 -3.34 4.80 2.74
N LEU A 95 -2.93 3.55 2.55
CA LEU A 95 -1.63 3.04 2.92
C LEU A 95 -0.84 2.77 1.64
N ILE A 96 0.40 3.24 1.59
CA ILE A 96 1.27 3.08 0.43
C ILE A 96 2.57 2.41 0.87
N GLU A 97 2.86 1.27 0.26
CA GLU A 97 4.14 0.56 0.36
C GLU A 97 4.92 0.78 -0.92
N ALA A 98 6.13 1.28 -0.79
CA ALA A 98 7.02 1.52 -1.91
C ALA A 98 8.14 0.47 -1.96
N LYS A 99 8.60 0.16 -3.16
CA LYS A 99 9.80 -0.66 -3.38
C LYS A 99 10.64 0.00 -4.46
N LYS A 100 11.95 -0.01 -4.28
CA LYS A 100 12.88 0.50 -5.29
C LYS A 100 12.57 -0.12 -6.66
N PRO A 101 12.65 0.65 -7.75
CA PRO A 101 12.45 0.12 -9.11
C PRO A 101 13.32 -1.12 -9.37
N ASN A 102 12.72 -2.13 -10.00
CA ASN A 102 13.33 -3.43 -10.27
C ASN A 102 13.66 -4.29 -9.02
N SER A 103 13.15 -3.94 -7.85
CA SER A 103 13.30 -4.77 -6.65
C SER A 103 12.63 -6.12 -6.83
N LYS A 104 13.30 -7.19 -6.38
CA LYS A 104 12.72 -8.54 -6.32
C LYS A 104 11.63 -8.67 -5.27
N GLU A 105 11.53 -7.70 -4.37
CA GLU A 105 10.53 -7.61 -3.31
C GLU A 105 9.21 -7.00 -3.80
N PHE A 106 9.21 -6.41 -5.01
CA PHE A 106 8.03 -5.82 -5.62
C PHE A 106 7.09 -6.90 -6.19
N ILE A 107 5.83 -6.56 -6.21
CA ILE A 107 4.73 -7.38 -6.72
C ILE A 107 4.64 -7.27 -8.25
N THR A 108 4.30 -8.36 -8.92
CA THR A 108 4.05 -8.39 -10.38
C THR A 108 2.85 -9.26 -10.70
N HIS A 109 2.32 -9.19 -11.92
CA HIS A 109 1.24 -10.06 -12.38
C HIS A 109 1.50 -11.55 -12.19
N THR A 110 2.76 -11.96 -12.31
CA THR A 110 3.18 -13.37 -12.20
C THR A 110 3.72 -13.72 -10.82
N LYS A 111 4.03 -12.70 -10.00
CA LYS A 111 4.60 -12.87 -8.67
C LYS A 111 3.83 -12.00 -7.68
N VAL A 112 2.74 -12.54 -7.17
CA VAL A 112 1.93 -11.91 -6.12
C VAL A 112 2.60 -12.06 -4.75
N ASN A 113 3.10 -13.26 -4.47
CA ASN A 113 3.78 -13.60 -3.22
C ASN A 113 5.13 -12.89 -3.13
N SER A 114 5.14 -11.70 -2.56
CA SER A 114 6.32 -10.83 -2.44
C SER A 114 6.34 -10.12 -1.10
N LYS A 115 7.50 -9.65 -0.68
CA LYS A 115 7.67 -8.96 0.60
C LYS A 115 6.77 -7.73 0.71
N ALA A 116 6.63 -6.95 -0.36
CA ALA A 116 5.74 -5.78 -0.38
C ALA A 116 4.29 -6.14 0.00
N LEU A 117 3.76 -7.26 -0.49
CA LEU A 117 2.43 -7.73 -0.09
C LEU A 117 2.40 -8.19 1.37
N HIS A 118 3.44 -8.89 1.84
CA HIS A 118 3.48 -9.36 3.24
C HIS A 118 3.51 -8.19 4.23
N GLU A 119 4.26 -7.13 3.92
CA GLU A 119 4.33 -5.89 4.69
C GLU A 119 2.97 -5.20 4.73
N THR A 120 2.31 -5.04 3.60
CA THR A 120 0.98 -4.42 3.55
C THR A 120 -0.09 -5.22 4.29
N ILE A 121 -0.01 -6.56 4.29
CA ILE A 121 -0.90 -7.41 5.10
C ILE A 121 -0.70 -7.13 6.58
N LEU A 122 0.55 -7.08 7.07
CA LEU A 122 0.83 -6.77 8.46
C LEU A 122 0.34 -5.37 8.85
N TYR A 123 0.59 -4.37 8.01
CA TYR A 123 0.14 -2.99 8.24
C TYR A 123 -1.37 -2.89 8.29
N TYR A 124 -2.05 -3.61 7.39
CA TYR A 124 -3.50 -3.67 7.38
C TYR A 124 -4.06 -4.27 8.67
N PHE A 125 -3.57 -5.41 9.11
CA PHE A 125 -4.00 -6.05 10.35
C PHE A 125 -3.82 -5.12 11.56
N ARG A 126 -2.66 -4.47 11.66
CA ARG A 126 -2.38 -3.52 12.75
C ARG A 126 -3.30 -2.30 12.71
N ASN A 127 -3.55 -1.75 11.54
CA ASN A 127 -4.45 -0.61 11.39
C ASN A 127 -5.89 -1.01 11.75
N ARG A 128 -6.32 -2.17 11.29
CA ARG A 128 -7.67 -2.69 11.45
C ARG A 128 -8.08 -2.93 12.91
N GLU A 129 -7.12 -3.10 13.83
CA GLU A 129 -7.40 -3.24 15.27
C GLU A 129 -8.02 -1.99 15.88
N TYR A 130 -7.78 -0.79 15.34
CA TYR A 130 -8.21 0.48 15.93
C TYR A 130 -8.83 1.49 14.96
N SER A 131 -8.82 1.23 13.67
CA SER A 131 -9.42 2.12 12.66
C SER A 131 -10.09 1.34 11.54
N PHE A 132 -11.18 1.94 11.00
CA PHE A 132 -11.95 1.44 9.86
C PHE A 132 -11.96 2.46 8.70
N SER A 133 -11.13 3.48 8.79
CA SER A 133 -11.10 4.59 7.82
C SER A 133 -10.37 4.25 6.54
N LEU A 134 -9.52 3.21 6.55
CA LEU A 134 -8.73 2.80 5.41
C LEU A 134 -9.63 2.39 4.24
N LYS A 135 -9.36 2.94 3.06
CA LYS A 135 -10.13 2.72 1.82
C LYS A 135 -9.34 1.95 0.79
N PHE A 136 -8.06 2.25 0.66
CA PHE A 136 -7.17 1.66 -0.33
C PHE A 136 -5.80 1.30 0.27
N ILE A 137 -5.21 0.28 -0.32
CA ILE A 137 -3.79 -0.04 -0.17
C ILE A 137 -3.16 0.10 -1.54
N ILE A 138 -1.98 0.72 -1.60
CA ILE A 138 -1.20 0.90 -2.81
C ILE A 138 0.17 0.27 -2.61
N ILE A 139 0.61 -0.53 -3.58
CA ILE A 139 1.98 -1.02 -3.66
C ILE A 139 2.59 -0.42 -4.93
N THR A 140 3.74 0.25 -4.81
CA THR A 140 4.36 0.95 -5.93
C THR A 140 5.86 0.70 -6.05
N ASP A 141 6.37 0.69 -7.29
CA ASP A 141 7.80 0.80 -7.60
C ASP A 141 8.13 2.19 -8.18
N PHE A 142 7.30 3.18 -7.87
CA PHE A 142 7.32 4.56 -8.38
C PHE A 142 6.87 4.72 -9.84
N TYR A 143 6.97 3.70 -10.67
CA TYR A 143 6.51 3.71 -12.07
C TYR A 143 5.22 2.94 -12.28
N LYS A 144 4.94 1.97 -11.41
CA LYS A 144 3.72 1.15 -11.41
C LYS A 144 3.03 1.26 -10.07
N PHE A 145 1.72 1.35 -10.11
CA PHE A 145 0.87 1.45 -8.93
C PHE A 145 -0.17 0.33 -8.98
N TYR A 146 -0.06 -0.59 -8.03
CA TYR A 146 -1.09 -1.60 -7.77
C TYR A 146 -2.00 -1.09 -6.67
N ILE A 147 -3.27 -0.84 -6.99
CA ILE A 147 -4.25 -0.23 -6.10
C ILE A 147 -5.29 -1.27 -5.74
N PHE A 148 -5.39 -1.59 -4.46
CA PHE A 148 -6.31 -2.57 -3.91
C PHE A 148 -7.40 -1.88 -3.11
N LYS A 149 -8.66 -2.32 -3.31
CA LYS A 149 -9.76 -1.91 -2.44
C LYS A 149 -9.59 -2.59 -1.09
N ILE A 150 -9.86 -1.85 -0.02
CA ILE A 150 -9.71 -2.41 1.33
C ILE A 150 -10.66 -3.60 1.59
N SER A 151 -11.82 -3.63 0.90
CA SER A 151 -12.75 -4.77 0.98
C SER A 151 -12.11 -6.10 0.56
N GLU A 152 -11.17 -6.08 -0.37
CA GLU A 152 -10.45 -7.27 -0.82
C GLU A 152 -9.48 -7.76 0.26
N PHE A 153 -8.74 -6.86 0.89
CA PHE A 153 -7.88 -7.19 2.03
C PHE A 153 -8.69 -7.70 3.23
N GLU A 154 -9.88 -7.15 3.47
CA GLU A 154 -10.79 -7.62 4.51
C GLU A 154 -11.20 -9.08 4.26
N GLU A 155 -11.66 -9.42 3.05
CA GLU A 155 -12.15 -10.76 2.72
C GLU A 155 -11.02 -11.79 2.63
N LEU A 156 -9.94 -11.46 1.94
CA LEU A 156 -8.87 -12.41 1.63
C LEU A 156 -7.94 -12.67 2.82
N PHE A 157 -7.72 -11.67 3.66
CA PHE A 157 -6.72 -11.76 4.74
C PHE A 157 -7.35 -11.64 6.13
N TYR A 158 -8.04 -10.54 6.45
CA TYR A 158 -8.49 -10.30 7.82
C TYR A 158 -9.58 -11.26 8.29
N LYS A 159 -10.54 -11.58 7.42
CA LYS A 159 -11.58 -12.58 7.71
C LYS A 159 -11.12 -14.02 7.51
N ASN A 160 -9.99 -14.24 6.87
CA ASN A 160 -9.44 -15.58 6.67
C ASN A 160 -8.89 -16.12 7.99
N PRO A 161 -9.40 -17.27 8.49
CA PRO A 161 -9.03 -17.79 9.80
C PRO A 161 -7.54 -18.08 9.95
N SER A 162 -6.87 -18.52 8.88
CA SER A 162 -5.45 -18.85 8.91
C SER A 162 -4.57 -17.61 9.09
N PHE A 163 -4.85 -16.54 8.35
CA PHE A 163 -4.13 -15.27 8.51
C PHE A 163 -4.43 -14.61 9.85
N LYS A 164 -5.70 -14.68 10.29
CA LYS A 164 -6.10 -14.12 11.58
C LYS A 164 -5.39 -14.82 12.73
N LYS A 165 -5.35 -16.15 12.75
CA LYS A 165 -4.63 -16.94 13.73
C LYS A 165 -3.13 -16.60 13.74
N LEU A 166 -2.52 -16.50 12.56
CA LEU A 166 -1.11 -16.11 12.44
C LEU A 166 -0.84 -14.75 13.09
N PHE A 167 -1.72 -13.76 12.85
CA PHE A 167 -1.58 -12.42 13.43
C PHE A 167 -1.80 -12.45 14.96
N GLU A 168 -2.75 -13.23 15.46
CA GLU A 168 -2.98 -13.42 16.90
C GLU A 168 -1.74 -14.04 17.58
N GLU A 169 -1.11 -15.04 16.97
CA GLU A 169 0.15 -15.62 17.43
C GLU A 169 1.30 -14.61 17.42
N PHE A 170 1.40 -13.80 16.37
CA PHE A 170 2.39 -12.72 16.26
C PHE A 170 2.22 -11.66 17.36
N CYS A 171 1.00 -11.36 17.77
CA CYS A 171 0.69 -10.41 18.83
C CYS A 171 0.77 -11.02 20.24
N ASN A 172 0.76 -12.35 20.38
CA ASN A 172 0.73 -13.03 21.66
C ASN A 172 2.05 -12.89 22.43
N PRO A 173 2.06 -12.28 23.63
CA PRO A 173 3.27 -12.08 24.44
C PRO A 173 3.98 -13.38 24.85
N ASN A 174 3.27 -14.50 24.87
CA ASN A 174 3.78 -15.81 25.27
C ASN A 174 4.23 -16.67 24.08
N SER A 175 4.06 -16.20 22.86
CA SER A 175 4.51 -16.90 21.66
C SER A 175 6.00 -16.69 21.43
N LEU A 176 6.72 -17.74 21.01
CA LEU A 176 8.09 -17.66 20.52
C LEU A 176 8.19 -16.80 19.25
N PHE A 177 7.07 -16.63 18.57
CA PHE A 177 6.86 -15.89 17.33
C PHE A 177 6.60 -14.38 17.58
N LYS A 178 6.40 -13.96 18.83
CA LYS A 178 6.01 -12.61 19.21
C LYS A 178 6.84 -11.52 18.54
N GLY A 179 6.16 -10.68 17.73
CA GLY A 179 6.74 -9.47 17.15
C GLY A 179 7.88 -9.72 16.16
N ASN A 180 8.13 -10.98 15.77
CA ASN A 180 9.11 -11.32 14.76
C ASN A 180 8.53 -11.13 13.35
N THR A 181 8.77 -9.96 12.76
CA THR A 181 8.22 -9.60 11.43
C THR A 181 8.74 -10.51 10.32
N GLU A 182 10.00 -10.94 10.35
CA GLU A 182 10.57 -11.82 9.34
C GLU A 182 9.89 -13.19 9.34
N GLU A 183 9.62 -13.73 10.52
CA GLU A 183 8.90 -15.00 10.63
C GLU A 183 7.43 -14.86 10.21
N PHE A 184 6.79 -13.73 10.58
CA PHE A 184 5.45 -13.41 10.10
C PHE A 184 5.39 -13.41 8.57
N TYR A 185 6.33 -12.76 7.90
CA TYR A 185 6.37 -12.70 6.44
C TYR A 185 6.59 -14.08 5.80
N LYS A 186 7.42 -14.94 6.39
CA LYS A 186 7.59 -16.31 5.92
C LYS A 186 6.30 -17.14 6.01
N GLU A 187 5.59 -17.03 7.11
CA GLU A 187 4.32 -17.75 7.28
C GLU A 187 3.22 -17.18 6.38
N VAL A 188 3.13 -15.85 6.21
CA VAL A 188 2.25 -15.23 5.21
C VAL A 188 2.56 -15.74 3.82
N ALA A 189 3.84 -15.84 3.43
CA ALA A 189 4.25 -16.37 2.13
C ALA A 189 3.73 -17.79 1.91
N LYS A 190 3.84 -18.68 2.91
CA LYS A 190 3.33 -20.06 2.84
C LYS A 190 1.80 -20.09 2.69
N LEU A 191 1.08 -19.23 3.44
CA LEU A 191 -0.39 -19.16 3.33
C LEU A 191 -0.82 -18.69 1.94
N ILE A 192 -0.13 -17.71 1.35
CA ILE A 192 -0.39 -17.22 -0.02
C ILE A 192 -0.12 -18.31 -1.06
N GLU A 193 0.97 -19.08 -0.94
CA GLU A 193 1.30 -20.18 -1.84
C GLU A 193 0.23 -21.26 -1.84
N ASN A 194 -0.30 -21.58 -0.65
CA ASN A 194 -1.33 -22.60 -0.48
C ASN A 194 -2.74 -22.11 -0.84
N SER A 195 -2.93 -20.80 -1.03
CA SER A 195 -4.23 -20.22 -1.38
C SER A 195 -4.50 -20.36 -2.88
N LYS A 196 -5.75 -20.76 -3.21
CA LYS A 196 -6.27 -20.77 -4.58
C LYS A 196 -7.05 -19.50 -4.92
N GLU A 197 -7.14 -18.57 -3.98
CA GLU A 197 -7.90 -17.34 -4.12
C GLU A 197 -7.20 -16.33 -5.04
N ASN A 198 -7.99 -15.44 -5.62
CA ASN A 198 -7.56 -14.34 -6.47
C ASN A 198 -7.53 -13.04 -5.65
N LEU A 199 -6.56 -12.21 -5.93
CA LEU A 199 -6.40 -10.86 -5.39
C LEU A 199 -6.73 -9.82 -6.46
#